data_8c81c077fb039c3f4578f715c17914ea
#
_entry.id   8c81c077fb039c3f4578f715c17914ea
#
_cell.length_a   1.000
_cell.length_b   1.000
_cell.length_c   1.000
_cell.angle_alpha   90.00
_cell.angle_beta   90.00
_cell.angle_gamma   90.00
#
_symmetry.space_group_name_H-M   'P 1'
#
loop_
_entity.id
_entity.type
_entity.pdbx_description
1 polymer ?
#
loop_
_entity_poly.entity_id
_entity_poly.type
_entity_poly.pdbx_seq_one_letter_code
_entity_poly.pdbx_strand_id
1 'polypeptide(L)'
;IIMSVTIKSEQEIELMREAGRILAAVHQQLGKEIKPGMSTKDVDRLGEEMIRSYGCEPSFLGYCGYPASICVSVNEEVVHGIPTDERILQEGDIVSLDAGVIYKGYHSDAARTVGVGEISEEARLLIERTRLSFFAGIKNAVAGNRLYDISGAIQQLAESFGYGVVYDLVGHGIGSHLHEDPEVPNFRPQGFRKGLRLKPGMTLAVEPMINAGSPHVVWMDDEWTVVTEDLSLSAHYENTILITKGKPEILSLTEDEKAAGFLELI
;
A
#
# COMPACT_ATOMS: atom_id res chain seq x y z
N ILE A 1 -11.70 14.88 15.81
CA ILE A 1 -12.91 14.98 14.92
C ILE A 1 -13.12 13.57 14.38
N ILE A 2 -14.25 12.94 14.74
CA ILE A 2 -14.64 11.65 14.14
C ILE A 2 -15.03 12.00 12.69
N MET A 3 -14.18 11.65 11.73
CA MET A 3 -14.55 11.74 10.32
C MET A 3 -15.53 10.60 10.03
N SER A 4 -16.65 10.90 9.42
CA SER A 4 -17.63 9.88 9.05
C SER A 4 -17.19 9.20 7.76
N VAL A 5 -17.43 7.89 7.64
CA VAL A 5 -17.21 7.16 6.40
C VAL A 5 -17.95 7.82 5.25
N THR A 6 -17.22 8.23 4.21
CA THR A 6 -17.77 8.91 3.04
C THR A 6 -18.19 7.92 1.96
N ILE A 7 -19.29 8.21 1.27
CA ILE A 7 -19.73 7.48 0.07
C ILE A 7 -19.52 8.44 -1.11
N LYS A 8 -18.63 8.07 -2.00
CA LYS A 8 -18.26 8.89 -3.15
C LYS A 8 -19.37 8.90 -4.21
N SER A 9 -19.63 10.06 -4.76
CA SER A 9 -20.47 10.25 -5.95
C SER A 9 -19.78 9.70 -7.20
N GLU A 10 -20.53 9.49 -8.28
CA GLU A 10 -19.97 9.03 -9.56
C GLU A 10 -18.87 9.97 -10.08
N GLN A 11 -19.03 11.29 -9.89
CA GLN A 11 -18.01 12.26 -10.32
C GLN A 11 -16.72 12.14 -9.51
N GLU A 12 -16.81 11.95 -8.21
CA GLU A 12 -15.66 11.73 -7.32
C GLU A 12 -14.95 10.42 -7.65
N ILE A 13 -15.73 9.36 -7.92
CA ILE A 13 -15.21 8.07 -8.33
C ILE A 13 -14.39 8.18 -9.63
N GLU A 14 -14.88 8.94 -10.63
CA GLU A 14 -14.13 9.15 -11.88
C GLU A 14 -12.79 9.88 -11.64
N LEU A 15 -12.77 10.87 -10.73
CA LEU A 15 -11.51 11.53 -10.36
C LEU A 15 -10.54 10.57 -9.66
N MET A 16 -11.05 9.71 -8.79
CA MET A 16 -10.24 8.70 -8.10
C MET A 16 -9.75 7.59 -9.04
N ARG A 17 -10.56 7.20 -10.05
CA ARG A 17 -10.11 6.29 -11.12
C ARG A 17 -8.92 6.86 -11.88
N GLU A 18 -9.00 8.15 -12.25
CA GLU A 18 -7.91 8.81 -12.96
C GLU A 18 -6.67 8.96 -12.05
N ALA A 19 -6.84 9.34 -10.78
CA ALA A 19 -5.75 9.35 -9.80
C ALA A 19 -5.08 7.97 -9.68
N GLY A 20 -5.88 6.91 -9.54
CA GLY A 20 -5.39 5.53 -9.46
C GLY A 20 -4.66 5.08 -10.72
N ARG A 21 -5.18 5.41 -11.91
CA ARG A 21 -4.52 5.11 -13.19
C ARG A 21 -3.16 5.79 -13.31
N ILE A 22 -3.07 7.07 -12.89
CA ILE A 22 -1.81 7.81 -12.88
C ILE A 22 -0.83 7.17 -11.92
N LEU A 23 -1.25 6.89 -10.68
CA LEU A 23 -0.41 6.27 -9.67
C LEU A 23 0.10 4.89 -10.10
N ALA A 24 -0.75 4.08 -10.72
CA ALA A 24 -0.36 2.80 -11.30
C ALA A 24 0.75 2.95 -12.34
N ALA A 25 0.65 3.96 -13.22
CA ALA A 25 1.68 4.24 -14.22
C ALA A 25 3.01 4.69 -13.57
N VAL A 26 2.93 5.50 -12.50
CA VAL A 26 4.11 5.90 -11.71
C VAL A 26 4.78 4.67 -11.10
N HIS A 27 4.05 3.80 -10.42
CA HIS A 27 4.60 2.57 -9.83
C HIS A 27 5.21 1.64 -10.86
N GLN A 28 4.52 1.45 -12.00
CA GLN A 28 5.02 0.59 -13.07
C GLN A 28 6.35 1.09 -13.64
N GLN A 29 6.49 2.40 -13.80
CA GLN A 29 7.73 2.99 -14.32
C GLN A 29 8.81 3.01 -13.24
N LEU A 30 8.49 3.44 -12.02
CA LEU A 30 9.43 3.53 -10.91
C LEU A 30 10.06 2.16 -10.60
N GLY A 31 9.25 1.09 -10.54
CA GLY A 31 9.74 -0.26 -10.31
C GLY A 31 10.72 -0.78 -11.40
N LYS A 32 10.66 -0.25 -12.63
CA LYS A 32 11.59 -0.59 -13.72
C LYS A 32 12.91 0.18 -13.65
N GLU A 33 12.92 1.33 -12.97
CA GLU A 33 14.11 2.19 -12.87
C GLU A 33 14.99 1.87 -11.64
N ILE A 34 14.44 1.15 -10.64
CA ILE A 34 15.17 0.78 -9.43
C ILE A 34 16.33 -0.17 -9.76
N LYS A 35 17.51 0.21 -9.27
CA LYS A 35 18.74 -0.58 -9.48
C LYS A 35 19.75 -0.36 -8.37
N PRO A 36 20.71 -1.28 -8.18
CA PRO A 36 21.79 -1.11 -7.22
C PRO A 36 22.58 0.19 -7.48
N GLY A 37 23.00 0.86 -6.42
CA GLY A 37 23.76 2.10 -6.45
C GLY A 37 22.92 3.37 -6.43
N MET A 38 21.61 3.31 -6.59
CA MET A 38 20.73 4.45 -6.33
C MET A 38 20.61 4.72 -4.83
N SER A 39 20.59 5.98 -4.41
CA SER A 39 20.18 6.32 -3.07
C SER A 39 18.65 6.28 -2.96
N THR A 40 18.10 6.08 -1.76
CA THR A 40 16.65 6.18 -1.55
C THR A 40 16.16 7.60 -1.89
N LYS A 41 17.02 8.62 -1.76
CA LYS A 41 16.72 9.99 -2.20
C LYS A 41 16.62 10.15 -3.72
N ASP A 42 17.43 9.41 -4.50
CA ASP A 42 17.29 9.38 -5.96
C ASP A 42 15.95 8.79 -6.37
N VAL A 43 15.50 7.76 -5.64
CA VAL A 43 14.19 7.12 -5.85
C VAL A 43 13.04 8.10 -5.57
N ASP A 44 13.11 8.85 -4.47
CA ASP A 44 12.14 9.89 -4.11
C ASP A 44 12.04 10.98 -5.20
N ARG A 45 13.21 11.51 -5.63
CA ARG A 45 13.27 12.52 -6.71
C ARG A 45 12.61 12.01 -7.99
N LEU A 46 12.93 10.78 -8.38
CA LEU A 46 12.38 10.16 -9.58
C LEU A 46 10.85 9.99 -9.45
N GLY A 47 10.36 9.52 -8.29
CA GLY A 47 8.92 9.40 -8.01
C GLY A 47 8.20 10.74 -8.06
N GLU A 48 8.78 11.79 -7.45
CA GLU A 48 8.22 13.14 -7.49
C GLU A 48 8.15 13.68 -8.93
N GLU A 49 9.24 13.54 -9.71
CA GLU A 49 9.26 13.97 -11.11
C GLU A 49 8.20 13.27 -11.95
N MET A 50 8.02 11.96 -11.76
CA MET A 50 6.98 11.20 -12.45
C MET A 50 5.58 11.70 -12.06
N ILE A 51 5.28 11.85 -10.77
CA ILE A 51 3.97 12.33 -10.30
C ILE A 51 3.66 13.71 -10.89
N ARG A 52 4.62 14.65 -10.82
CA ARG A 52 4.46 16.00 -11.35
C ARG A 52 4.34 16.05 -12.87
N SER A 53 4.96 15.11 -13.59
CA SER A 53 4.85 15.02 -15.05
C SER A 53 3.42 14.77 -15.55
N TYR A 54 2.59 14.13 -14.71
CA TYR A 54 1.15 13.94 -14.95
C TYR A 54 0.29 15.13 -14.51
N GLY A 55 0.90 16.22 -14.04
CA GLY A 55 0.17 17.38 -13.52
C GLY A 55 -0.49 17.13 -12.16
N CYS A 56 0.01 16.13 -11.42
CA CYS A 56 -0.43 15.78 -10.08
C CYS A 56 0.53 16.32 -9.01
N GLU A 57 0.07 16.29 -7.76
CA GLU A 57 0.89 16.59 -6.59
C GLU A 57 1.13 15.30 -5.80
N PRO A 58 2.34 15.11 -5.17
CA PRO A 58 2.56 14.02 -4.23
C PRO A 58 1.67 14.17 -3.00
N SER A 59 1.01 13.08 -2.58
CA SER A 59 0.11 13.11 -1.41
C SER A 59 0.85 13.25 -0.09
N PHE A 60 2.11 12.75 -0.01
CA PHE A 60 2.84 12.63 1.25
C PHE A 60 3.69 13.85 1.58
N LEU A 61 4.13 14.61 0.58
CA LEU A 61 5.02 15.76 0.80
C LEU A 61 4.36 16.81 1.70
N GLY A 62 4.89 16.96 2.91
CA GLY A 62 4.38 17.87 3.94
C GLY A 62 3.15 17.34 4.70
N TYR A 63 2.62 16.17 4.37
CA TYR A 63 1.50 15.57 5.10
C TYR A 63 1.93 15.21 6.52
N CYS A 64 1.28 15.79 7.52
CA CYS A 64 1.67 15.68 8.94
C CYS A 64 3.16 15.97 9.22
N GLY A 65 3.84 16.69 8.32
CA GLY A 65 5.27 17.02 8.43
C GLY A 65 6.21 16.01 7.75
N TYR A 66 5.69 15.00 7.04
CA TYR A 66 6.53 14.05 6.29
C TYR A 66 7.40 14.79 5.24
N PRO A 67 8.73 14.55 5.18
CA PRO A 67 9.64 15.43 4.45
C PRO A 67 9.86 15.07 2.97
N ALA A 68 9.21 14.01 2.46
CA ALA A 68 9.47 13.46 1.12
C ALA A 68 8.18 13.25 0.31
N SER A 69 8.33 13.02 -0.98
CA SER A 69 7.20 12.84 -1.92
C SER A 69 6.67 11.40 -1.93
N ILE A 70 7.56 10.42 -1.69
CA ILE A 70 7.23 9.01 -1.54
C ILE A 70 7.95 8.42 -0.33
N CYS A 71 7.48 7.28 0.20
CA CYS A 71 8.20 6.51 1.18
C CYS A 71 9.04 5.44 0.47
N VAL A 72 10.27 5.25 0.94
CA VAL A 72 11.20 4.25 0.38
C VAL A 72 11.74 3.41 1.54
N SER A 73 11.11 2.28 1.79
CA SER A 73 11.42 1.39 2.93
C SER A 73 12.20 0.18 2.45
N VAL A 74 13.39 -0.07 3.02
CA VAL A 74 14.35 -1.08 2.55
C VAL A 74 14.48 -2.23 3.54
N ASN A 75 14.30 -3.46 3.07
CA ASN A 75 14.49 -4.72 3.82
C ASN A 75 13.61 -4.82 5.08
N GLU A 76 14.20 -4.56 6.25
CA GLU A 76 13.54 -4.58 7.57
C GLU A 76 12.62 -3.38 7.81
N GLU A 77 12.71 -2.33 6.98
CA GLU A 77 11.82 -1.18 7.04
C GLU A 77 10.44 -1.59 6.50
N VAL A 78 9.42 -1.48 7.34
CA VAL A 78 8.05 -1.87 7.04
C VAL A 78 7.38 -0.82 6.17
N VAL A 79 7.33 0.43 6.67
CA VAL A 79 6.72 1.60 6.01
C VAL A 79 7.38 2.90 6.46
N HIS A 80 7.03 3.98 5.78
CA HIS A 80 7.40 5.36 6.10
C HIS A 80 8.90 5.64 6.10
N GLY A 81 9.71 4.80 5.44
CA GLY A 81 11.14 5.04 5.31
C GLY A 81 11.40 6.41 4.67
N ILE A 82 12.11 7.28 5.38
CA ILE A 82 12.46 8.62 4.89
C ILE A 82 13.61 8.49 3.90
N PRO A 83 13.43 8.92 2.63
CA PRO A 83 14.49 8.86 1.64
C PRO A 83 15.68 9.73 1.99
N THR A 84 16.90 9.16 1.96
CA THR A 84 18.16 9.85 2.24
C THR A 84 19.21 9.59 1.17
N ASP A 85 20.23 10.46 1.07
CA ASP A 85 21.37 10.25 0.18
C ASP A 85 22.34 9.19 0.74
N GLU A 86 22.27 8.85 2.03
CA GLU A 86 23.13 7.88 2.72
C GLU A 86 22.70 6.43 2.54
N ARG A 87 21.39 6.16 2.37
CA ARG A 87 20.89 4.81 2.15
C ARG A 87 20.98 4.45 0.68
N ILE A 88 22.02 3.70 0.31
CA ILE A 88 22.26 3.24 -1.05
C ILE A 88 21.72 1.82 -1.23
N LEU A 89 20.87 1.63 -2.23
CA LEU A 89 20.31 0.33 -2.59
C LEU A 89 21.40 -0.62 -3.09
N GLN A 90 21.39 -1.84 -2.57
CA GLN A 90 22.36 -2.89 -2.89
C GLN A 90 21.70 -4.01 -3.70
N GLU A 91 22.51 -4.77 -4.40
CA GLU A 91 22.09 -6.04 -5.01
C GLU A 91 21.54 -6.97 -3.93
N GLY A 92 20.34 -7.51 -4.13
CA GLY A 92 19.68 -8.39 -3.19
C GLY A 92 18.73 -7.72 -2.20
N ASP A 93 18.71 -6.38 -2.11
CA ASP A 93 17.72 -5.65 -1.31
C ASP A 93 16.30 -5.86 -1.87
N ILE A 94 15.31 -5.76 -0.99
CA ILE A 94 13.92 -5.48 -1.38
C ILE A 94 13.55 -4.09 -0.93
N VAL A 95 12.78 -3.37 -1.73
CA VAL A 95 12.37 -2.00 -1.42
C VAL A 95 10.87 -1.84 -1.60
N SER A 96 10.20 -1.41 -0.55
CA SER A 96 8.80 -1.01 -0.58
C SER A 96 8.71 0.45 -0.98
N LEU A 97 8.15 0.66 -2.16
CA LEU A 97 7.86 1.98 -2.72
C LEU A 97 6.40 2.28 -2.41
N ASP A 98 6.17 3.29 -1.60
CA ASP A 98 4.82 3.73 -1.26
C ASP A 98 4.65 5.17 -1.73
N ALA A 99 3.62 5.40 -2.55
CA ALA A 99 3.38 6.67 -3.21
C ALA A 99 1.88 6.98 -3.28
N GLY A 100 1.58 8.27 -3.08
CA GLY A 100 0.24 8.78 -3.28
C GLY A 100 0.24 9.95 -4.26
N VAL A 101 -0.85 10.10 -5.02
CA VAL A 101 -1.05 11.23 -5.93
C VAL A 101 -2.32 11.98 -5.60
N ILE A 102 -2.30 13.30 -5.79
CA ILE A 102 -3.48 14.16 -5.75
C ILE A 102 -3.83 14.57 -7.18
N TYR A 103 -4.98 14.13 -7.66
CA TYR A 103 -5.54 14.55 -8.94
C TYR A 103 -6.83 15.32 -8.73
N LYS A 104 -6.81 16.62 -9.05
CA LYS A 104 -7.97 17.52 -8.90
C LYS A 104 -8.66 17.45 -7.53
N GLY A 105 -7.83 17.34 -6.46
CA GLY A 105 -8.28 17.32 -5.08
C GLY A 105 -8.70 15.94 -4.54
N TYR A 106 -8.49 14.86 -5.29
CA TYR A 106 -8.71 13.48 -4.85
C TYR A 106 -7.44 12.69 -4.83
N HIS A 107 -7.26 11.91 -3.76
CA HIS A 107 -6.09 11.08 -3.53
C HIS A 107 -6.28 9.67 -4.12
N SER A 108 -5.18 9.06 -4.52
CA SER A 108 -5.01 7.62 -4.65
C SER A 108 -3.70 7.24 -3.97
N ASP A 109 -3.69 6.09 -3.33
CA ASP A 109 -2.57 5.55 -2.57
C ASP A 109 -2.26 4.12 -3.00
N ALA A 110 -0.97 3.77 -3.07
CA ALA A 110 -0.53 2.43 -3.44
C ALA A 110 0.92 2.16 -3.04
N ALA A 111 1.21 0.93 -2.65
CA ALA A 111 2.57 0.48 -2.38
C ALA A 111 2.92 -0.80 -3.12
N ARG A 112 4.19 -0.91 -3.49
CA ARG A 112 4.79 -2.09 -4.13
C ARG A 112 6.15 -2.38 -3.56
N THR A 113 6.38 -3.62 -3.13
CA THR A 113 7.74 -4.09 -2.83
C THR A 113 8.34 -4.71 -4.09
N VAL A 114 9.53 -4.26 -4.46
CA VAL A 114 10.29 -4.75 -5.61
C VAL A 114 11.69 -5.20 -5.18
N GLY A 115 12.29 -6.12 -5.93
CA GLY A 115 13.67 -6.52 -5.72
C GLY A 115 14.65 -5.57 -6.40
N VAL A 116 15.81 -5.40 -5.81
CA VAL A 116 16.95 -4.64 -6.36
C VAL A 116 17.95 -5.64 -6.93
N GLY A 117 17.98 -5.79 -8.26
CA GLY A 117 18.76 -6.84 -8.91
C GLY A 117 18.24 -8.26 -8.60
N GLU A 118 19.14 -9.21 -8.37
CA GLU A 118 18.79 -10.59 -8.01
C GLU A 118 18.56 -10.70 -6.50
N ILE A 119 17.35 -11.05 -6.11
CA ILE A 119 16.95 -11.23 -4.71
C ILE A 119 16.88 -12.72 -4.31
N SER A 120 16.93 -12.99 -3.01
CA SER A 120 16.80 -14.33 -2.48
C SER A 120 15.40 -14.91 -2.76
N GLU A 121 15.30 -16.25 -2.77
CA GLU A 121 14.01 -16.95 -2.90
C GLU A 121 13.06 -16.61 -1.73
N GLU A 122 13.59 -16.42 -0.53
CA GLU A 122 12.82 -15.99 0.64
C GLU A 122 12.18 -14.63 0.41
N ALA A 123 12.96 -13.65 -0.06
CA ALA A 123 12.47 -12.30 -0.38
C ALA A 123 11.43 -12.34 -1.50
N ARG A 124 11.68 -13.11 -2.57
CA ARG A 124 10.74 -13.29 -3.68
C ARG A 124 9.41 -13.86 -3.20
N LEU A 125 9.45 -14.90 -2.36
CA LEU A 125 8.24 -15.51 -1.80
C LEU A 125 7.51 -14.57 -0.85
N LEU A 126 8.20 -13.78 -0.05
CA LEU A 126 7.58 -12.78 0.82
C LEU A 126 6.79 -11.76 0.00
N ILE A 127 7.40 -11.17 -1.03
CA ILE A 127 6.74 -10.20 -1.92
C ILE A 127 5.50 -10.82 -2.59
N GLU A 128 5.63 -12.01 -3.16
CA GLU A 128 4.54 -12.71 -3.82
C GLU A 128 3.37 -13.02 -2.87
N ARG A 129 3.67 -13.54 -1.68
CA ARG A 129 2.67 -13.94 -0.69
C ARG A 129 2.00 -12.76 -0.02
N THR A 130 2.71 -11.64 0.18
CA THR A 130 2.12 -10.38 0.62
C THR A 130 1.08 -9.90 -0.39
N ARG A 131 1.43 -9.87 -1.67
CA ARG A 131 0.49 -9.55 -2.75
C ARG A 131 -0.70 -10.52 -2.79
N LEU A 132 -0.47 -11.83 -2.69
CA LEU A 132 -1.55 -12.81 -2.66
C LEU A 132 -2.49 -12.62 -1.47
N SER A 133 -1.98 -12.20 -0.31
CA SER A 133 -2.80 -11.91 0.86
C SER A 133 -3.75 -10.73 0.61
N PHE A 134 -3.30 -9.69 -0.08
CA PHE A 134 -4.15 -8.60 -0.54
C PHE A 134 -5.32 -9.12 -1.38
N PHE A 135 -5.06 -9.92 -2.43
CA PHE A 135 -6.11 -10.45 -3.29
C PHE A 135 -7.07 -11.39 -2.55
N ALA A 136 -6.59 -12.16 -1.57
CA ALA A 136 -7.46 -12.95 -0.70
C ALA A 136 -8.43 -12.07 0.09
N GLY A 137 -7.95 -10.92 0.58
CA GLY A 137 -8.79 -9.91 1.24
C GLY A 137 -9.81 -9.30 0.28
N ILE A 138 -9.35 -8.85 -0.90
CA ILE A 138 -10.18 -8.12 -1.86
C ILE A 138 -11.37 -8.94 -2.38
N LYS A 139 -11.28 -10.26 -2.46
CA LYS A 139 -12.44 -11.13 -2.74
C LYS A 139 -13.62 -10.87 -1.81
N ASN A 140 -13.37 -10.41 -0.60
CA ASN A 140 -14.37 -10.11 0.40
C ASN A 140 -14.82 -8.65 0.40
N ALA A 141 -14.19 -7.79 -0.42
CA ALA A 141 -14.52 -6.36 -0.55
C ALA A 141 -15.82 -6.13 -1.35
N VAL A 142 -16.85 -6.85 -1.01
CA VAL A 142 -18.16 -6.89 -1.69
C VAL A 142 -19.21 -6.16 -0.85
N ALA A 143 -20.05 -5.36 -1.49
CA ALA A 143 -21.14 -4.66 -0.80
C ALA A 143 -22.03 -5.62 -0.01
N GLY A 144 -22.27 -5.28 1.26
CA GLY A 144 -23.01 -6.11 2.20
C GLY A 144 -22.12 -6.96 3.12
N ASN A 145 -20.92 -7.32 2.73
CA ASN A 145 -19.92 -7.92 3.61
C ASN A 145 -19.46 -6.94 4.69
N ARG A 146 -18.60 -7.40 5.57
CA ARG A 146 -18.04 -6.62 6.66
C ARG A 146 -16.57 -6.33 6.41
N LEU A 147 -16.11 -5.19 6.92
CA LEU A 147 -14.71 -4.77 6.78
C LEU A 147 -13.72 -5.85 7.24
N TYR A 148 -14.00 -6.49 8.38
CA TYR A 148 -13.12 -7.54 8.92
C TYR A 148 -13.24 -8.90 8.21
N ASP A 149 -14.08 -9.02 7.20
CA ASP A 149 -14.01 -10.16 6.28
C ASP A 149 -12.82 -10.00 5.32
N ILE A 150 -12.47 -8.75 4.93
CA ILE A 150 -11.23 -8.40 4.20
C ILE A 150 -10.04 -8.70 5.10
N SER A 151 -10.00 -8.08 6.27
CA SER A 151 -8.92 -8.18 7.26
C SER A 151 -8.58 -9.63 7.64
N GLY A 152 -9.62 -10.41 7.93
CA GLY A 152 -9.45 -11.82 8.32
C GLY A 152 -8.92 -12.72 7.21
N ALA A 153 -9.26 -12.43 5.94
CA ALA A 153 -8.76 -13.20 4.80
C ALA A 153 -7.29 -12.88 4.51
N ILE A 154 -6.88 -11.61 4.65
CA ILE A 154 -5.47 -11.19 4.58
C ILE A 154 -4.66 -11.95 5.64
N GLN A 155 -5.07 -11.83 6.90
CA GLN A 155 -4.38 -12.45 8.02
C GLN A 155 -4.27 -13.97 7.85
N GLN A 156 -5.38 -14.64 7.57
CA GLN A 156 -5.41 -16.09 7.44
C GLN A 156 -4.44 -16.60 6.38
N LEU A 157 -4.36 -15.91 5.23
CA LEU A 157 -3.45 -16.34 4.18
C LEU A 157 -1.98 -16.07 4.54
N ALA A 158 -1.64 -14.87 5.03
CA ALA A 158 -0.27 -14.52 5.41
C ALA A 158 0.26 -15.44 6.52
N GLU A 159 -0.53 -15.67 7.58
CA GLU A 159 -0.16 -16.58 8.69
C GLU A 159 -0.06 -18.04 8.25
N SER A 160 -0.81 -18.47 7.22
CA SER A 160 -0.69 -19.84 6.68
C SER A 160 0.67 -20.13 6.05
N PHE A 161 1.40 -19.09 5.68
CA PHE A 161 2.78 -19.18 5.20
C PHE A 161 3.83 -19.02 6.32
N GLY A 162 3.38 -18.80 7.56
CA GLY A 162 4.25 -18.58 8.71
C GLY A 162 4.74 -17.15 8.86
N TYR A 163 4.11 -16.18 8.19
CA TYR A 163 4.50 -14.77 8.24
C TYR A 163 3.78 -13.99 9.34
N GLY A 164 4.42 -12.94 9.84
CA GLY A 164 3.85 -11.98 10.77
C GLY A 164 3.01 -10.92 10.05
N VAL A 165 1.78 -10.71 10.49
CA VAL A 165 0.94 -9.58 10.04
C VAL A 165 1.12 -8.44 11.01
N VAL A 166 1.48 -7.25 10.51
CA VAL A 166 1.65 -6.06 11.37
C VAL A 166 0.31 -5.62 11.96
N TYR A 167 0.30 -5.36 13.28
CA TYR A 167 -0.92 -4.97 14.02
C TYR A 167 -1.00 -3.49 14.34
N ASP A 168 0.12 -2.80 14.37
CA ASP A 168 0.24 -1.42 14.84
C ASP A 168 -0.09 -0.38 13.75
N LEU A 169 -0.15 -0.83 12.50
CA LEU A 169 -0.42 -0.03 11.32
C LEU A 169 -1.57 -0.65 10.52
N VAL A 170 -2.39 0.21 9.95
CA VAL A 170 -3.65 -0.20 9.29
C VAL A 170 -3.91 0.65 8.05
N GLY A 171 -4.62 0.10 7.10
CA GLY A 171 -5.16 0.85 5.98
C GLY A 171 -6.29 1.79 6.39
N HIS A 172 -6.83 2.50 5.44
CA HIS A 172 -7.74 3.60 5.71
C HIS A 172 -8.78 3.83 4.60
N GLY A 173 -9.81 4.59 4.90
CA GLY A 173 -10.62 5.24 3.87
C GLY A 173 -9.79 6.31 3.15
N ILE A 174 -10.10 6.59 1.90
CA ILE A 174 -9.38 7.56 1.07
C ILE A 174 -10.34 8.30 0.15
N GLY A 175 -10.04 9.57 -0.17
CA GLY A 175 -10.88 10.37 -1.04
C GLY A 175 -10.35 11.76 -1.24
N SER A 176 -11.07 12.80 -0.80
CA SER A 176 -10.59 14.18 -0.79
C SER A 176 -9.54 14.44 0.30
N HIS A 177 -9.39 13.50 1.23
CA HIS A 177 -8.29 13.47 2.18
C HIS A 177 -7.53 12.17 2.00
N LEU A 178 -6.23 12.19 2.27
CA LEU A 178 -5.38 11.01 2.19
C LEU A 178 -5.90 9.94 3.15
N HIS A 179 -6.06 10.28 4.43
CA HIS A 179 -6.65 9.39 5.43
C HIS A 179 -8.07 9.83 5.77
N GLU A 180 -9.03 8.95 5.49
CA GLU A 180 -10.44 9.06 5.88
C GLU A 180 -10.85 7.84 6.73
N ASP A 181 -11.99 7.92 7.43
CA ASP A 181 -12.60 6.73 8.01
C ASP A 181 -13.10 5.77 6.90
N PRO A 182 -13.07 4.45 7.12
CA PRO A 182 -12.66 3.76 8.34
C PRO A 182 -11.18 3.37 8.36
N GLU A 183 -10.63 3.06 9.53
CA GLU A 183 -9.42 2.23 9.62
C GLU A 183 -9.67 0.84 9.04
N VAL A 184 -8.69 0.33 8.28
CA VAL A 184 -8.76 -0.96 7.57
C VAL A 184 -7.62 -1.88 8.04
N PRO A 185 -7.77 -2.57 9.18
CA PRO A 185 -6.72 -3.44 9.69
C PRO A 185 -6.48 -4.63 8.75
N ASN A 186 -5.23 -5.10 8.69
CA ASN A 186 -4.83 -6.29 7.95
C ASN A 186 -5.01 -7.59 8.72
N PHE A 187 -5.55 -7.48 9.92
CA PHE A 187 -5.85 -8.57 10.85
C PHE A 187 -7.28 -8.42 11.37
N ARG A 188 -7.84 -9.50 11.90
CA ARG A 188 -9.14 -9.45 12.54
C ARG A 188 -8.99 -8.98 13.98
N PRO A 189 -9.45 -7.76 14.34
CA PRO A 189 -9.42 -7.29 15.72
C PRO A 189 -10.16 -8.24 16.66
N GLN A 190 -9.62 -8.47 17.85
CA GLN A 190 -10.23 -9.33 18.85
C GLN A 190 -11.57 -8.72 19.34
N GLY A 191 -12.57 -9.58 19.58
CA GLY A 191 -13.86 -9.19 20.07
C GLY A 191 -15.03 -9.57 19.16
N PHE A 192 -16.24 -9.15 19.52
CA PHE A 192 -17.46 -9.59 18.84
C PHE A 192 -17.83 -8.80 17.59
N ARG A 193 -17.10 -7.75 17.26
CA ARG A 193 -17.45 -6.87 16.14
C ARG A 193 -16.87 -7.38 14.83
N LYS A 194 -17.71 -7.40 13.79
CA LYS A 194 -17.31 -7.81 12.43
C LYS A 194 -16.82 -6.62 11.57
N GLY A 195 -16.60 -5.47 12.17
CA GLY A 195 -16.35 -4.23 11.46
C GLY A 195 -17.62 -3.62 10.84
N LEU A 196 -17.46 -2.47 10.20
CA LEU A 196 -18.57 -1.82 9.51
C LEU A 196 -19.04 -2.64 8.29
N ARG A 197 -20.29 -2.41 7.87
CA ARG A 197 -20.83 -3.02 6.63
C ARG A 197 -20.33 -2.22 5.43
N LEU A 198 -19.74 -2.91 4.46
CA LEU A 198 -19.29 -2.33 3.20
C LEU A 198 -20.50 -1.90 2.36
N LYS A 199 -20.39 -0.70 1.76
CA LYS A 199 -21.43 -0.09 0.92
C LYS A 199 -20.81 0.34 -0.40
N PRO A 200 -21.56 0.28 -1.52
CA PRO A 200 -21.09 0.83 -2.79
C PRO A 200 -20.74 2.30 -2.66
N GLY A 201 -19.66 2.72 -3.31
CA GLY A 201 -19.14 4.09 -3.26
C GLY A 201 -18.14 4.35 -2.11
N MET A 202 -17.88 3.37 -1.24
CA MET A 202 -16.73 3.44 -0.33
C MET A 202 -15.43 3.22 -1.10
N THR A 203 -14.42 4.04 -0.81
CA THR A 203 -13.06 3.90 -1.33
C THR A 203 -12.10 3.68 -0.17
N LEU A 204 -11.24 2.69 -0.28
CA LEU A 204 -10.36 2.21 0.80
C LEU A 204 -8.95 2.02 0.26
N ALA A 205 -7.95 2.37 1.04
CA ALA A 205 -6.59 1.88 0.93
C ALA A 205 -6.51 0.56 1.71
N VAL A 206 -6.19 -0.52 1.02
CA VAL A 206 -5.99 -1.84 1.62
C VAL A 206 -4.55 -2.21 1.43
N GLU A 207 -3.81 -2.39 2.53
CA GLU A 207 -2.36 -2.30 2.53
C GLU A 207 -1.70 -3.33 3.46
N PRO A 208 -1.76 -4.64 3.17
CA PRO A 208 -1.06 -5.62 3.98
C PRO A 208 0.45 -5.33 4.07
N MET A 209 0.91 -5.17 5.30
CA MET A 209 2.30 -5.11 5.73
C MET A 209 2.63 -6.44 6.39
N ILE A 210 3.52 -7.21 5.77
CA ILE A 210 3.79 -8.61 6.13
C ILE A 210 5.30 -8.78 6.39
N ASN A 211 5.63 -9.26 7.58
CA ASN A 211 7.00 -9.53 8.00
C ASN A 211 7.35 -11.01 7.79
N ALA A 212 8.56 -11.29 7.36
CA ALA A 212 9.05 -12.67 7.26
C ALA A 212 9.13 -13.37 8.62
N GLY A 213 9.28 -12.60 9.70
CA GLY A 213 9.38 -13.04 11.09
C GLY A 213 8.22 -12.56 11.97
N SER A 214 8.56 -11.88 13.06
CA SER A 214 7.63 -11.38 14.07
C SER A 214 6.65 -10.34 13.52
N PRO A 215 5.38 -10.30 13.98
CA PRO A 215 4.46 -9.22 13.64
C PRO A 215 4.78 -7.88 14.33
N HIS A 216 5.71 -7.87 15.30
CA HIS A 216 6.02 -6.69 16.09
C HIS A 216 6.93 -5.74 15.33
N VAL A 217 6.72 -4.45 15.58
CA VAL A 217 7.44 -3.35 14.91
C VAL A 217 7.93 -2.33 15.93
N VAL A 218 8.93 -1.53 15.52
CA VAL A 218 9.53 -0.47 16.32
C VAL A 218 9.63 0.80 15.47
N TRP A 219 9.33 1.95 16.05
CA TRP A 219 9.55 3.26 15.42
C TRP A 219 10.99 3.71 15.65
N MET A 220 11.61 4.21 14.59
CA MET A 220 12.95 4.77 14.64
C MET A 220 12.93 6.19 15.28
N ASP A 221 14.12 6.70 15.63
CA ASP A 221 14.27 8.01 16.26
C ASP A 221 13.85 9.19 15.35
N ASP A 222 13.66 8.95 14.05
CA ASP A 222 13.14 9.93 13.09
C ASP A 222 11.62 10.16 13.19
N GLU A 223 10.94 9.42 14.10
CA GLU A 223 9.50 9.48 14.39
C GLU A 223 8.60 9.00 13.22
N TRP A 224 9.19 8.51 12.10
CA TRP A 224 8.47 8.05 10.92
C TRP A 224 8.76 6.62 10.54
N THR A 225 10.04 6.29 10.32
CA THR A 225 10.43 4.97 9.84
C THR A 225 10.06 3.87 10.83
N VAL A 226 9.30 2.90 10.36
CA VAL A 226 8.89 1.73 11.14
C VAL A 226 9.67 0.52 10.65
N VAL A 227 10.31 -0.20 11.58
CA VAL A 227 11.10 -1.39 11.28
C VAL A 227 10.55 -2.62 12.00
N THR A 228 10.84 -3.82 11.47
CA THR A 228 10.54 -5.07 12.19
C THR A 228 11.40 -5.18 13.45
N GLU A 229 10.80 -5.60 14.58
CA GLU A 229 11.51 -5.72 15.86
C GLU A 229 12.67 -6.73 15.78
N ASP A 230 12.52 -7.79 15.00
CA ASP A 230 13.50 -8.87 14.83
C ASP A 230 14.43 -8.69 13.62
N LEU A 231 14.37 -7.54 12.94
CA LEU A 231 15.13 -7.19 11.75
C LEU A 231 14.90 -8.17 10.56
N SER A 232 13.78 -8.88 10.56
CA SER A 232 13.38 -9.72 9.43
C SER A 232 12.90 -8.85 8.27
N LEU A 233 12.92 -9.38 7.04
CA LEU A 233 12.41 -8.69 5.86
C LEU A 233 10.91 -8.37 6.02
N SER A 234 10.50 -7.21 5.52
CA SER A 234 9.10 -6.83 5.43
C SER A 234 8.73 -6.50 3.98
N ALA A 235 7.50 -6.82 3.60
CA ALA A 235 6.93 -6.45 2.31
C ALA A 235 5.59 -5.75 2.50
N HIS A 236 5.37 -4.73 1.69
CA HIS A 236 4.16 -3.93 1.66
C HIS A 236 3.52 -3.98 0.28
N TYR A 237 2.23 -4.28 0.22
CA TYR A 237 1.47 -4.26 -1.03
C TYR A 237 0.13 -3.59 -0.81
N GLU A 238 -0.12 -2.53 -1.54
CA GLU A 238 -1.30 -1.69 -1.34
C GLU A 238 -1.96 -1.31 -2.64
N ASN A 239 -3.28 -1.15 -2.59
CA ASN A 239 -4.06 -0.45 -3.61
C ASN A 239 -5.23 0.33 -3.02
N THR A 240 -5.54 1.46 -3.66
CA THR A 240 -6.84 2.10 -3.55
C THR A 240 -7.89 1.24 -4.26
N ILE A 241 -8.96 0.88 -3.54
CA ILE A 241 -10.07 0.10 -4.08
C ILE A 241 -11.40 0.84 -3.95
N LEU A 242 -12.34 0.51 -4.82
CA LEU A 242 -13.74 0.96 -4.77
C LEU A 242 -14.66 -0.23 -4.46
N ILE A 243 -15.50 -0.08 -3.45
CA ILE A 243 -16.60 -1.03 -3.20
C ILE A 243 -17.72 -0.73 -4.19
N THR A 244 -18.07 -1.74 -5.01
CA THR A 244 -19.16 -1.65 -5.98
C THR A 244 -20.37 -2.45 -5.55
N LYS A 245 -21.44 -2.47 -6.37
CA LYS A 245 -22.57 -3.39 -6.19
C LYS A 245 -22.24 -4.84 -6.54
N GLY A 246 -21.15 -5.05 -7.28
CA GLY A 246 -20.65 -6.37 -7.71
C GLY A 246 -19.26 -6.63 -7.16
N LYS A 247 -18.35 -7.07 -8.01
CA LYS A 247 -16.92 -7.23 -7.67
C LYS A 247 -16.30 -5.88 -7.33
N PRO A 248 -15.36 -5.82 -6.39
CA PRO A 248 -14.61 -4.58 -6.12
C PRO A 248 -13.82 -4.14 -7.36
N GLU A 249 -13.56 -2.85 -7.45
CA GLU A 249 -12.67 -2.28 -8.47
C GLU A 249 -11.36 -1.87 -7.81
N ILE A 250 -10.23 -2.32 -8.35
CA ILE A 250 -8.89 -1.89 -7.89
C ILE A 250 -8.47 -0.73 -8.80
N LEU A 251 -8.36 0.47 -8.22
CA LEU A 251 -8.14 1.70 -8.98
C LEU A 251 -6.67 1.90 -9.39
N SER A 252 -5.73 1.38 -8.59
CA SER A 252 -4.29 1.61 -8.73
C SER A 252 -3.49 0.38 -9.22
N LEU A 253 -4.16 -0.60 -9.85
CA LEU A 253 -3.49 -1.79 -10.40
C LEU A 253 -2.73 -1.42 -11.68
N THR A 254 -1.45 -1.82 -11.76
CA THR A 254 -0.59 -1.53 -12.91
C THR A 254 -0.99 -2.32 -14.15
N GLU A 255 -0.59 -1.88 -15.35
CA GLU A 255 -0.87 -2.60 -16.59
C GLU A 255 -0.14 -3.96 -16.63
N ASP A 256 1.07 -4.04 -16.07
CA ASP A 256 1.82 -5.29 -15.96
C ASP A 256 1.08 -6.30 -15.05
N GLU A 257 0.50 -5.83 -13.92
CA GLU A 257 -0.31 -6.65 -13.01
C GLU A 257 -1.62 -7.11 -13.66
N LYS A 258 -2.27 -6.25 -14.45
CA LYS A 258 -3.46 -6.61 -15.24
C LYS A 258 -3.14 -7.67 -16.29
N ALA A 259 -2.03 -7.49 -17.02
CA ALA A 259 -1.56 -8.45 -18.02
C ALA A 259 -1.16 -9.80 -17.41
N ALA A 260 -0.67 -9.79 -16.15
CA ALA A 260 -0.38 -11.02 -15.40
C ALA A 260 -1.64 -11.74 -14.87
N GLY A 261 -2.84 -11.23 -15.15
CA GLY A 261 -4.10 -11.89 -14.79
C GLY A 261 -4.54 -11.66 -13.34
N PHE A 262 -4.00 -10.66 -12.62
CA PHE A 262 -4.37 -10.45 -11.21
C PHE A 262 -5.83 -10.06 -11.01
N LEU A 263 -6.49 -9.49 -12.02
CA LEU A 263 -7.94 -9.25 -11.98
C LEU A 263 -8.78 -10.55 -11.93
N GLU A 264 -8.23 -11.68 -12.36
CA GLU A 264 -8.89 -12.98 -12.27
C GLU A 264 -8.87 -13.55 -10.85
N LEU A 265 -8.04 -12.96 -9.97
CA LEU A 265 -7.94 -13.35 -8.57
C LEU A 265 -9.09 -12.79 -7.71
N ILE A 266 -9.99 -11.93 -8.24
CA ILE A 266 -11.12 -11.32 -7.54
C ILE A 266 -12.49 -11.69 -8.12
#